data_fd8d692d45eb8238ab3d36547d69ffe2
#
_entry.id   fd8d692d45eb8238ab3d36547d69ffe2
#
_cell.length_a   1.000
_cell.length_b   1.000
_cell.length_c   1.000
_cell.angle_alpha   90.00
_cell.angle_beta   90.00
_cell.angle_gamma   90.00
#
_symmetry.space_group_name_H-M   'P 1'
#
loop_
_entity.id
_entity.type
_entity.pdbx_description
1 polymer ?
#
loop_
_entity_poly.entity_id
_entity_poly.type
_entity_poly.pdbx_seq_one_letter_code
_entity_poly.pdbx_strand_id
1 'polypeptide(L)'
;MDLGNVAPVTGAEWIGQPQHEELQRGARPQLPADDPFYDPPAGFQHANPGTVLRSRDVELAFLGLIPQRITATQLLYRTTDMHGNPEAAATTVIVPAERAPKAVTPVLSYQCAIDAVTSRCFPSFALRRRAVAPGAVAQFEFLLIAAAVAEGWAVSVPDHEGRAGMWGAPYEPGYHVLDGVRAALNTERLDLSPSAPVGLWGYSGGGLASAWAAEMSGSYAPDLNVVGAVLGSPVGDLGHTFRRLNGTVMSGLPALVVAALADIYPELNKIIQEHATPEGKDLLQRLHNMTTAEAVIRMVKKDMDDMLDVPLEQVLNTPEVKHVFDDIKLGAAVPTPPVLIVQAVYDQLISVGDIDELADTYSAGGADVTYHRDMFSEHLLLHPLSAPMTLRWLTDRFNGKPLSEHMIRTKWPTLLNPMTYVGMARLAKIALKVVTGRTVERSPL
;
A
#
# COMPACT_ATOMS: atom_id res chain seq x y z
N MET A 1 11.53 -19.03 -7.44
CA MET A 1 10.40 -19.92 -7.08
C MET A 1 9.40 -19.91 -8.22
N ASP A 2 8.87 -21.08 -8.58
CA ASP A 2 7.87 -21.18 -9.66
C ASP A 2 6.53 -20.62 -9.11
N LEU A 3 6.12 -19.43 -9.56
CA LEU A 3 4.86 -18.77 -9.19
C LEU A 3 3.61 -19.44 -9.81
N GLY A 4 3.82 -20.57 -10.49
CA GLY A 4 2.76 -21.33 -11.14
C GLY A 4 2.20 -22.43 -10.27
N ASN A 5 0.98 -22.29 -9.86
CA ASN A 5 0.09 -23.23 -9.16
C ASN A 5 0.03 -23.12 -7.63
N VAL A 6 -0.65 -22.09 -7.16
CA VAL A 6 -1.49 -22.29 -5.98
C VAL A 6 -2.66 -23.18 -6.46
N ALA A 7 -2.53 -24.49 -6.27
CA ALA A 7 -3.58 -25.43 -6.64
C ALA A 7 -4.89 -25.04 -5.91
N PRO A 8 -6.04 -25.04 -6.59
CA PRO A 8 -7.32 -24.86 -5.89
C PRO A 8 -7.42 -25.96 -4.81
N VAL A 9 -7.63 -25.54 -3.57
CA VAL A 9 -7.89 -26.46 -2.46
C VAL A 9 -9.17 -27.21 -2.81
N THR A 10 -9.03 -28.45 -3.28
CA THR A 10 -10.15 -29.37 -3.52
C THR A 10 -10.66 -29.85 -2.17
N GLY A 11 -11.48 -29.06 -1.53
CA GLY A 11 -12.17 -29.33 -0.27
C GLY A 11 -13.48 -28.57 -0.27
N ALA A 12 -14.47 -29.00 0.51
CA ALA A 12 -15.82 -28.48 0.53
C ALA A 12 -15.87 -26.95 0.32
N GLU A 13 -16.60 -26.50 -0.71
CA GLU A 13 -16.80 -25.07 -0.99
C GLU A 13 -17.24 -24.35 0.28
N TRP A 14 -16.66 -23.18 0.55
CA TRP A 14 -17.15 -22.32 1.62
C TRP A 14 -18.56 -21.83 1.25
N ILE A 15 -19.56 -22.33 1.95
CA ILE A 15 -20.98 -22.00 1.74
C ILE A 15 -21.48 -20.91 2.69
N GLY A 16 -20.57 -20.25 3.44
CA GLY A 16 -20.90 -19.16 4.33
C GLY A 16 -21.36 -17.92 3.55
N GLN A 17 -22.41 -17.24 4.05
CA GLN A 17 -22.79 -15.94 3.54
C GLN A 17 -22.06 -14.84 4.31
N PRO A 18 -21.59 -13.75 3.64
CA PRO A 18 -20.96 -12.64 4.33
C PRO A 18 -21.90 -12.03 5.36
N GLN A 19 -21.45 -11.91 6.59
CA GLN A 19 -22.19 -11.17 7.63
C GLN A 19 -21.99 -9.68 7.40
N HIS A 20 -23.09 -8.91 7.43
CA HIS A 20 -23.06 -7.47 7.34
C HIS A 20 -23.40 -6.82 8.67
N GLU A 21 -22.57 -5.86 9.10
CA GLU A 21 -22.83 -5.04 10.28
C GLU A 21 -23.29 -3.63 9.84
N GLU A 22 -24.44 -3.22 10.37
CA GLU A 22 -25.00 -1.90 10.13
C GLU A 22 -24.12 -0.78 10.73
N LEU A 23 -24.19 0.40 10.12
CA LEU A 23 -23.43 1.58 10.54
C LEU A 23 -23.74 1.97 11.99
N GLN A 24 -22.75 1.86 12.87
CA GLN A 24 -22.81 2.37 14.24
C GLN A 24 -22.32 3.82 14.27
N ARG A 25 -23.23 4.76 14.05
CA ARG A 25 -22.90 6.19 14.01
C ARG A 25 -22.28 6.68 15.31
N GLY A 26 -21.12 7.35 15.18
CA GLY A 26 -20.43 7.97 16.30
C GLY A 26 -19.79 7.00 17.29
N ALA A 27 -19.77 5.69 17.02
CA ALA A 27 -19.01 4.74 17.81
C ALA A 27 -17.49 5.00 17.66
N ARG A 28 -16.74 4.80 18.75
CA ARG A 28 -15.28 4.81 18.69
C ARG A 28 -14.82 3.46 18.12
N PRO A 29 -14.00 3.44 17.07
CA PRO A 29 -13.49 2.17 16.53
C PRO A 29 -12.55 1.48 17.54
N GLN A 30 -12.66 0.17 17.64
CA GLN A 30 -11.70 -0.68 18.30
C GLN A 30 -10.48 -0.87 17.38
N LEU A 31 -9.32 -1.18 17.95
CA LEU A 31 -8.16 -1.56 17.16
C LEU A 31 -8.43 -2.87 16.40
N PRO A 32 -7.91 -3.07 15.20
CA PRO A 32 -8.09 -4.31 14.45
C PRO A 32 -7.72 -5.57 15.24
N ALA A 33 -6.73 -5.49 16.13
CA ALA A 33 -6.36 -6.60 16.99
C ALA A 33 -7.43 -6.98 18.03
N ASP A 34 -8.30 -6.02 18.42
CA ASP A 34 -9.31 -6.18 19.47
C ASP A 34 -10.75 -6.24 18.90
N ASP A 35 -10.92 -5.98 17.60
CA ASP A 35 -12.22 -5.85 16.93
C ASP A 35 -12.62 -7.19 16.28
N PRO A 36 -13.67 -7.88 16.74
CA PRO A 36 -14.11 -9.18 16.18
C PRO A 36 -14.47 -9.13 14.70
N PHE A 37 -14.65 -7.96 14.11
CA PHE A 37 -14.84 -7.83 12.66
C PHE A 37 -13.68 -8.45 11.88
N TYR A 38 -12.46 -8.32 12.38
CA TYR A 38 -11.24 -8.82 11.72
C TYR A 38 -10.98 -10.32 11.96
N ASP A 39 -11.80 -10.98 12.80
CA ASP A 39 -11.70 -12.42 12.98
C ASP A 39 -12.44 -13.14 11.85
N PRO A 40 -11.73 -13.93 11.01
CA PRO A 40 -12.40 -14.64 9.93
C PRO A 40 -13.33 -15.73 10.48
N PRO A 41 -14.46 -16.00 9.82
CA PRO A 41 -15.36 -17.09 10.21
C PRO A 41 -14.70 -18.46 10.00
N ALA A 42 -15.13 -19.46 10.78
CA ALA A 42 -14.62 -20.82 10.64
C ALA A 42 -14.84 -21.34 9.21
N GLY A 43 -13.83 -22.01 8.66
CA GLY A 43 -13.87 -22.55 7.30
C GLY A 43 -13.49 -21.56 6.19
N PHE A 44 -13.15 -20.31 6.53
CA PHE A 44 -12.76 -19.28 5.55
C PHE A 44 -11.58 -19.72 4.65
N GLN A 45 -10.72 -20.58 5.15
CA GLN A 45 -9.57 -21.11 4.40
C GLN A 45 -9.95 -21.85 3.12
N HIS A 46 -11.20 -22.33 3.04
CA HIS A 46 -11.74 -23.00 1.85
C HIS A 46 -12.40 -22.03 0.84
N ALA A 47 -12.51 -20.76 1.19
CA ALA A 47 -13.00 -19.74 0.27
C ALA A 47 -11.95 -19.39 -0.79
N ASN A 48 -12.41 -18.99 -1.97
CA ASN A 48 -11.52 -18.50 -3.01
C ASN A 48 -10.91 -17.13 -2.62
N PRO A 49 -9.70 -16.78 -3.10
CA PRO A 49 -9.14 -15.45 -2.95
C PRO A 49 -10.12 -14.34 -3.38
N GLY A 50 -10.21 -13.27 -2.60
CA GLY A 50 -11.16 -12.19 -2.84
C GLY A 50 -12.60 -12.45 -2.39
N THR A 51 -12.91 -13.63 -1.81
CA THR A 51 -14.24 -13.88 -1.23
C THR A 51 -14.45 -12.98 -0.01
N VAL A 52 -15.55 -12.23 0.00
CA VAL A 52 -15.95 -11.41 1.14
C VAL A 52 -16.44 -12.31 2.27
N LEU A 53 -15.81 -12.20 3.43
CA LEU A 53 -16.13 -12.98 4.65
C LEU A 53 -17.07 -12.20 5.57
N ARG A 54 -16.83 -10.89 5.71
CA ARG A 54 -17.65 -9.95 6.47
C ARG A 54 -17.67 -8.58 5.79
N SER A 55 -18.70 -7.79 6.05
CA SER A 55 -18.77 -6.41 5.62
C SER A 55 -19.38 -5.53 6.69
N ARG A 56 -19.04 -4.25 6.71
CA ARG A 56 -19.69 -3.25 7.54
C ARG A 56 -19.60 -1.86 6.94
N ASP A 57 -20.58 -1.02 7.21
CA ASP A 57 -20.51 0.39 6.86
C ASP A 57 -19.79 1.19 7.96
N VAL A 58 -18.97 2.14 7.55
CA VAL A 58 -18.16 2.95 8.48
C VAL A 58 -18.20 4.44 8.16
N GLU A 59 -18.06 5.26 9.20
CA GLU A 59 -17.84 6.70 9.07
C GLU A 59 -16.34 6.98 8.95
N LEU A 60 -15.95 7.75 7.93
CA LEU A 60 -14.58 8.22 7.76
C LEU A 60 -14.40 9.63 8.32
N ALA A 61 -13.18 9.95 8.72
CA ALA A 61 -12.81 11.29 9.15
C ALA A 61 -11.35 11.60 8.80
N PHE A 62 -11.12 12.84 8.39
CA PHE A 62 -9.76 13.33 8.25
C PHE A 62 -9.14 13.50 9.64
N LEU A 63 -7.97 12.88 9.84
CA LEU A 63 -7.24 12.78 11.12
C LEU A 63 -8.10 12.18 12.28
N GLY A 64 -9.10 11.36 11.97
CA GLY A 64 -10.05 10.83 12.96
C GLY A 64 -11.02 11.87 13.53
N LEU A 65 -10.85 13.15 13.25
CA LEU A 65 -11.53 14.27 13.89
C LEU A 65 -12.60 14.92 13.02
N ILE A 66 -12.32 15.15 11.74
CA ILE A 66 -13.20 15.88 10.84
C ILE A 66 -14.03 14.89 10.03
N PRO A 67 -15.32 14.67 10.39
CA PRO A 67 -16.17 13.69 9.71
C PRO A 67 -16.32 14.03 8.23
N GLN A 68 -16.25 13.00 7.40
CA GLN A 68 -16.45 13.15 5.96
C GLN A 68 -17.86 12.73 5.57
N ARG A 69 -18.42 13.41 4.57
CA ARG A 69 -19.74 13.10 4.00
C ARG A 69 -19.60 12.12 2.84
N ILE A 70 -18.99 10.98 3.12
CA ILE A 70 -18.69 9.92 2.14
C ILE A 70 -19.17 8.60 2.76
N THR A 71 -19.80 7.76 1.94
CA THR A 71 -20.14 6.40 2.32
C THR A 71 -18.94 5.49 2.08
N ALA A 72 -18.58 4.72 3.08
CA ALA A 72 -17.51 3.73 3.00
C ALA A 72 -17.96 2.40 3.59
N THR A 73 -17.59 1.32 2.94
CA THR A 73 -17.84 -0.04 3.39
C THR A 73 -16.51 -0.73 3.62
N GLN A 74 -16.33 -1.34 4.79
CA GLN A 74 -15.21 -2.23 5.04
C GLN A 74 -15.58 -3.65 4.66
N LEU A 75 -14.67 -4.33 3.99
CA LEU A 75 -14.77 -5.73 3.60
C LEU A 75 -13.62 -6.48 4.26
N LEU A 76 -13.93 -7.52 5.03
CA LEU A 76 -12.99 -8.55 5.41
C LEU A 76 -13.07 -9.63 4.32
N TYR A 77 -11.96 -9.97 3.73
CA TYR A 77 -11.91 -10.91 2.61
C TYR A 77 -10.81 -11.96 2.80
N ARG A 78 -11.01 -13.12 2.16
CA ARG A 78 -10.01 -14.18 2.09
C ARG A 78 -8.90 -13.76 1.13
N THR A 79 -7.66 -13.91 1.57
CA THR A 79 -6.44 -13.66 0.81
C THR A 79 -5.38 -14.71 1.14
N THR A 80 -4.13 -14.46 0.76
CA THR A 80 -3.02 -15.40 0.88
C THR A 80 -1.85 -14.68 1.54
N ASP A 81 -1.17 -15.34 2.50
CA ASP A 81 0.09 -14.87 3.07
C ASP A 81 1.28 -15.11 2.12
N MET A 82 2.46 -14.63 2.48
CA MET A 82 3.68 -14.83 1.68
C MET A 82 4.09 -16.29 1.49
N HIS A 83 3.62 -17.19 2.35
CA HIS A 83 3.91 -18.63 2.27
C HIS A 83 2.86 -19.41 1.47
N GLY A 84 1.83 -18.74 0.94
CA GLY A 84 0.73 -19.37 0.20
C GLY A 84 -0.39 -19.90 1.09
N ASN A 85 -0.39 -19.62 2.39
CA ASN A 85 -1.46 -20.04 3.29
C ASN A 85 -2.67 -19.10 3.20
N PRO A 86 -3.89 -19.62 3.45
CA PRO A 86 -5.08 -18.79 3.55
C PRO A 86 -4.99 -17.78 4.70
N GLU A 87 -5.20 -16.51 4.39
CA GLU A 87 -5.28 -15.40 5.34
C GLU A 87 -6.56 -14.58 5.13
N ALA A 88 -6.86 -13.66 6.06
CA ALA A 88 -7.92 -12.69 5.93
C ALA A 88 -7.36 -11.29 6.14
N ALA A 89 -7.65 -10.40 5.18
CA ALA A 89 -7.29 -9.00 5.24
C ALA A 89 -8.51 -8.09 5.09
N ALA A 90 -8.37 -6.82 5.42
CA ALA A 90 -9.45 -5.85 5.30
C ALA A 90 -9.15 -4.80 4.23
N THR A 91 -10.19 -4.34 3.54
CA THR A 91 -10.13 -3.14 2.71
C THR A 91 -11.28 -2.21 3.05
N THR A 92 -11.03 -0.90 2.96
CA THR A 92 -12.07 0.13 3.05
C THR A 92 -12.38 0.63 1.65
N VAL A 93 -13.60 0.38 1.19
CA VAL A 93 -14.04 0.80 -0.15
C VAL A 93 -14.92 2.04 -0.04
N ILE A 94 -14.53 3.07 -0.79
CA ILE A 94 -15.24 4.35 -0.89
C ILE A 94 -15.83 4.42 -2.29
N VAL A 95 -17.16 4.54 -2.35
CA VAL A 95 -17.86 4.67 -3.63
C VAL A 95 -18.35 6.12 -3.78
N PRO A 96 -18.07 6.79 -4.93
CA PRO A 96 -18.53 8.15 -5.13
C PRO A 96 -20.06 8.21 -5.16
N ALA A 97 -20.65 9.23 -4.51
CA ALA A 97 -22.09 9.42 -4.45
C ALA A 97 -22.68 9.72 -5.86
N GLU A 98 -21.93 10.42 -6.68
CA GLU A 98 -22.30 10.76 -8.05
C GLU A 98 -21.53 9.88 -9.03
N ARG A 99 -22.20 8.90 -9.64
CA ARG A 99 -21.64 8.08 -10.72
C ARG A 99 -22.10 8.64 -12.06
N ALA A 100 -21.28 8.50 -13.09
CA ALA A 100 -21.69 8.86 -14.43
C ALA A 100 -22.81 7.90 -14.90
N PRO A 101 -23.96 8.42 -15.38
CA PRO A 101 -25.02 7.56 -15.86
C PRO A 101 -24.52 6.63 -16.98
N LYS A 102 -24.75 5.33 -16.84
CA LYS A 102 -24.41 4.28 -17.83
C LYS A 102 -22.91 4.02 -18.06
N ALA A 103 -21.99 4.68 -17.35
CA ALA A 103 -20.57 4.39 -17.45
C ALA A 103 -20.14 3.40 -16.36
N VAL A 104 -19.24 2.48 -16.72
CA VAL A 104 -18.59 1.61 -15.73
C VAL A 104 -17.74 2.48 -14.81
N THR A 105 -17.96 2.39 -13.49
CA THR A 105 -17.16 3.12 -12.51
C THR A 105 -15.77 2.48 -12.40
N PRO A 106 -14.68 3.20 -12.72
CA PRO A 106 -13.33 2.68 -12.52
C PRO A 106 -13.05 2.45 -11.03
N VAL A 107 -12.18 1.48 -10.73
CA VAL A 107 -11.74 1.19 -9.38
C VAL A 107 -10.27 1.51 -9.25
N LEU A 108 -9.93 2.37 -8.29
CA LEU A 108 -8.56 2.59 -7.86
C LEU A 108 -8.30 1.79 -6.59
N SER A 109 -7.30 0.92 -6.59
CA SER A 109 -6.72 0.42 -5.35
C SER A 109 -5.61 1.37 -4.93
N TYR A 110 -5.79 2.04 -3.78
CA TYR A 110 -4.84 2.99 -3.23
C TYR A 110 -4.11 2.38 -2.04
N GLN A 111 -2.80 2.17 -2.19
CA GLN A 111 -1.94 1.61 -1.16
C GLN A 111 -1.33 2.74 -0.33
N CYS A 112 -1.84 2.91 0.91
CA CYS A 112 -1.24 3.86 1.85
C CYS A 112 0.15 3.40 2.27
N ALA A 113 1.05 4.34 2.58
CA ALA A 113 2.29 4.04 3.29
C ALA A 113 1.94 3.72 4.76
N ILE A 114 1.68 2.43 5.05
CA ILE A 114 1.37 1.95 6.40
C ILE A 114 2.63 2.03 7.25
N ASP A 115 3.72 1.44 6.75
CA ASP A 115 5.09 1.52 7.24
C ASP A 115 5.20 1.27 8.77
N ALA A 116 4.43 0.31 9.31
CA ALA A 116 4.37 0.03 10.74
C ALA A 116 3.75 -1.33 11.04
N VAL A 117 4.25 -2.02 12.04
CA VAL A 117 3.68 -3.30 12.50
C VAL A 117 2.34 -3.10 13.24
N THR A 118 2.18 -1.97 13.94
CA THR A 118 0.98 -1.72 14.74
C THR A 118 -0.27 -1.50 13.91
N SER A 119 -1.34 -2.20 14.23
CA SER A 119 -2.65 -2.04 13.59
C SER A 119 -3.28 -0.64 13.76
N ARG A 120 -2.71 0.22 14.59
CA ARG A 120 -3.08 1.66 14.65
C ARG A 120 -2.83 2.40 13.34
N CYS A 121 -1.86 1.93 12.54
CA CYS A 121 -1.52 2.54 11.25
C CYS A 121 -2.34 1.98 10.08
N PHE A 122 -3.08 0.89 10.27
CA PHE A 122 -3.88 0.29 9.21
C PHE A 122 -4.94 1.24 8.69
N PRO A 123 -5.06 1.43 7.37
CA PRO A 123 -6.07 2.30 6.78
C PRO A 123 -7.49 2.00 7.25
N SER A 124 -7.85 0.73 7.41
CA SER A 124 -9.17 0.32 7.89
C SER A 124 -9.50 0.82 9.30
N PHE A 125 -8.49 1.14 10.12
CA PHE A 125 -8.66 1.79 11.41
C PHE A 125 -8.38 3.29 11.33
N ALA A 126 -7.23 3.71 10.79
CA ALA A 126 -6.73 5.07 10.87
C ALA A 126 -7.63 6.10 10.16
N LEU A 127 -8.36 5.68 9.10
CA LEU A 127 -9.26 6.54 8.35
C LEU A 127 -10.66 6.68 9.00
N ARG A 128 -10.97 5.88 10.02
CA ARG A 128 -12.29 5.91 10.67
C ARG A 128 -12.46 7.14 11.56
N ARG A 129 -13.70 7.62 11.63
CA ARG A 129 -14.10 8.65 12.58
C ARG A 129 -13.79 8.19 14.00
N ARG A 130 -13.18 9.09 14.81
CA ARG A 130 -12.74 8.87 16.20
C ARG A 130 -11.59 7.85 16.35
N ALA A 131 -10.95 7.43 15.26
CA ALA A 131 -9.70 6.68 15.36
C ALA A 131 -8.62 7.56 15.98
N VAL A 132 -7.86 6.99 16.91
CA VAL A 132 -6.71 7.64 17.54
C VAL A 132 -5.45 6.99 16.98
N ALA A 133 -4.92 7.56 15.91
CA ALA A 133 -3.78 7.04 15.16
C ALA A 133 -2.74 8.16 14.90
N PRO A 134 -2.20 8.82 15.96
CA PRO A 134 -1.25 9.91 15.76
C PRO A 134 0.01 9.38 15.08
N GLY A 135 0.40 10.01 13.95
CA GLY A 135 1.57 9.61 13.19
C GLY A 135 1.35 8.49 12.17
N ALA A 136 0.12 7.99 12.01
CA ALA A 136 -0.24 7.12 10.89
C ALA A 136 -0.29 7.93 9.58
N VAL A 137 0.52 7.55 8.59
CA VAL A 137 0.65 8.27 7.31
C VAL A 137 -0.66 8.25 6.53
N ALA A 138 -1.41 7.16 6.58
CA ALA A 138 -2.71 7.00 5.92
C ALA A 138 -3.70 8.14 6.22
N GLN A 139 -3.64 8.76 7.41
CA GLN A 139 -4.51 9.88 7.76
C GLN A 139 -4.26 11.12 6.90
N PHE A 140 -3.03 11.35 6.45
CA PHE A 140 -2.67 12.46 5.56
C PHE A 140 -2.95 12.11 4.10
N GLU A 141 -2.73 10.86 3.71
CA GLU A 141 -3.01 10.34 2.37
C GLU A 141 -4.51 10.34 2.05
N PHE A 142 -5.37 10.49 3.06
CA PHE A 142 -6.81 10.69 2.86
C PHE A 142 -7.12 11.84 1.87
N LEU A 143 -6.26 12.86 1.79
CA LEU A 143 -6.41 13.96 0.83
C LEU A 143 -6.28 13.48 -0.63
N LEU A 144 -5.41 12.51 -0.90
CA LEU A 144 -5.21 11.94 -2.23
C LEU A 144 -6.30 10.92 -2.54
N ILE A 145 -6.73 10.14 -1.55
CA ILE A 145 -7.91 9.26 -1.65
C ILE A 145 -9.15 10.09 -2.02
N ALA A 146 -9.38 11.20 -1.34
CA ALA A 146 -10.49 12.12 -1.65
C ALA A 146 -10.36 12.73 -3.06
N ALA A 147 -9.13 12.98 -3.53
CA ALA A 147 -8.89 13.45 -4.89
C ALA A 147 -9.28 12.40 -5.94
N ALA A 148 -8.96 11.14 -5.70
CA ALA A 148 -9.37 10.03 -6.58
C ALA A 148 -10.91 9.84 -6.58
N VAL A 149 -11.56 9.96 -5.43
CA VAL A 149 -13.04 9.95 -5.35
C VAL A 149 -13.64 11.11 -6.13
N ALA A 150 -12.99 12.29 -6.13
CA ALA A 150 -13.43 13.46 -6.91
C ALA A 150 -13.30 13.26 -8.43
N GLU A 151 -12.44 12.35 -8.90
CA GLU A 151 -12.44 11.91 -10.33
C GLU A 151 -13.70 11.12 -10.68
N GLY A 152 -14.42 10.60 -9.68
CA GLY A 152 -15.57 9.72 -9.85
C GLY A 152 -15.20 8.24 -9.83
N TRP A 153 -14.03 7.89 -9.29
CA TRP A 153 -13.58 6.50 -9.14
C TRP A 153 -14.02 5.94 -7.79
N ALA A 154 -14.35 4.66 -7.76
CA ALA A 154 -14.40 3.93 -6.51
C ALA A 154 -12.96 3.67 -6.03
N VAL A 155 -12.72 3.83 -4.72
CA VAL A 155 -11.38 3.67 -4.15
C VAL A 155 -11.40 2.55 -3.12
N SER A 156 -10.60 1.51 -3.35
CA SER A 156 -10.31 0.44 -2.39
C SER A 156 -8.99 0.76 -1.68
N VAL A 157 -9.01 0.79 -0.35
CA VAL A 157 -7.83 1.09 0.48
C VAL A 157 -7.56 -0.13 1.37
N PRO A 158 -6.73 -1.08 0.92
CA PRO A 158 -6.46 -2.31 1.66
C PRO A 158 -5.46 -2.09 2.81
N ASP A 159 -5.60 -2.91 3.86
CA ASP A 159 -4.56 -3.14 4.87
C ASP A 159 -3.55 -4.15 4.28
N HIS A 160 -2.72 -3.69 3.34
CA HIS A 160 -1.88 -4.55 2.51
C HIS A 160 -0.69 -5.19 3.24
N GLU A 161 -0.40 -4.78 4.47
CA GLU A 161 0.60 -5.42 5.34
C GLU A 161 -0.02 -6.55 6.18
N GLY A 162 -1.26 -6.92 5.89
CA GLY A 162 -1.97 -8.00 6.56
C GLY A 162 -2.34 -7.69 8.02
N ARG A 163 -2.99 -8.66 8.67
CA ARG A 163 -3.46 -8.52 10.06
C ARG A 163 -2.30 -8.34 11.05
N ALA A 164 -1.15 -8.91 10.74
CA ALA A 164 0.03 -8.89 11.61
C ALA A 164 0.98 -7.70 11.34
N GLY A 165 0.73 -6.87 10.32
CA GLY A 165 1.58 -5.73 9.99
C GLY A 165 2.94 -6.14 9.44
N MET A 166 2.95 -7.06 8.47
CA MET A 166 4.17 -7.65 7.90
C MET A 166 4.83 -6.71 6.89
N TRP A 167 5.25 -5.53 7.36
CA TRP A 167 5.90 -4.54 6.51
C TRP A 167 7.22 -5.07 5.93
N GLY A 168 7.32 -4.98 4.61
CA GLY A 168 8.47 -5.49 3.86
C GLY A 168 8.38 -6.96 3.48
N ALA A 169 7.30 -7.68 3.84
CA ALA A 169 7.06 -9.04 3.38
C ALA A 169 7.02 -9.08 1.85
N PRO A 170 7.66 -10.07 1.20
CA PRO A 170 7.55 -10.25 -0.24
C PRO A 170 6.18 -10.84 -0.61
N TYR A 171 5.68 -10.52 -1.80
CA TYR A 171 4.44 -11.03 -2.41
C TYR A 171 3.15 -10.73 -1.64
N GLU A 172 3.13 -10.81 -0.31
CA GLU A 172 1.94 -10.68 0.53
C GLU A 172 1.17 -9.38 0.26
N PRO A 173 1.81 -8.19 0.17
CA PRO A 173 1.09 -6.96 -0.20
C PRO A 173 0.41 -7.06 -1.56
N GLY A 174 1.01 -7.78 -2.52
CA GLY A 174 0.42 -8.02 -3.83
C GLY A 174 -0.85 -8.87 -3.76
N TYR A 175 -0.83 -9.96 -3.00
CA TYR A 175 -2.02 -10.78 -2.75
C TYR A 175 -3.13 -9.95 -2.11
N HIS A 176 -2.82 -9.23 -1.03
CA HIS A 176 -3.81 -8.43 -0.30
C HIS A 176 -4.43 -7.34 -1.17
N VAL A 177 -3.64 -6.64 -1.98
CA VAL A 177 -4.12 -5.62 -2.91
C VAL A 177 -5.06 -6.20 -3.96
N LEU A 178 -4.63 -7.27 -4.64
CA LEU A 178 -5.39 -7.87 -5.74
C LEU A 178 -6.68 -8.54 -5.26
N ASP A 179 -6.62 -9.25 -4.12
CA ASP A 179 -7.80 -9.87 -3.53
C ASP A 179 -8.77 -8.85 -2.92
N GLY A 180 -8.25 -7.73 -2.40
CA GLY A 180 -9.07 -6.61 -1.97
C GLY A 180 -9.87 -5.98 -3.11
N VAL A 181 -9.27 -5.91 -4.31
CA VAL A 181 -9.96 -5.49 -5.54
C VAL A 181 -11.02 -6.52 -5.93
N ARG A 182 -10.71 -7.83 -5.93
CA ARG A 182 -11.70 -8.89 -6.19
C ARG A 182 -12.90 -8.79 -5.25
N ALA A 183 -12.62 -8.59 -3.95
CA ALA A 183 -13.66 -8.43 -2.93
C ALA A 183 -14.56 -7.22 -3.23
N ALA A 184 -13.97 -6.09 -3.64
CA ALA A 184 -14.72 -4.89 -3.99
C ALA A 184 -15.60 -5.09 -5.23
N LEU A 185 -15.09 -5.78 -6.25
CA LEU A 185 -15.80 -6.00 -7.52
C LEU A 185 -16.89 -7.08 -7.42
N ASN A 186 -16.69 -8.09 -6.56
CA ASN A 186 -17.58 -9.26 -6.47
C ASN A 186 -18.71 -9.10 -5.44
N THR A 187 -18.72 -8.02 -4.66
CA THR A 187 -19.82 -7.77 -3.71
C THR A 187 -20.94 -6.95 -4.36
N GLU A 188 -22.16 -7.51 -4.37
CA GLU A 188 -23.36 -6.81 -4.86
C GLU A 188 -23.61 -5.49 -4.12
N ARG A 189 -23.15 -5.38 -2.86
CA ARG A 189 -23.37 -4.22 -2.01
C ARG A 189 -22.79 -2.92 -2.57
N LEU A 190 -21.70 -2.98 -3.31
CA LEU A 190 -21.02 -1.81 -3.87
C LEU A 190 -21.51 -1.46 -5.28
N ASP A 191 -22.25 -2.35 -5.92
CA ASP A 191 -22.77 -2.17 -7.29
C ASP A 191 -21.66 -1.72 -8.25
N LEU A 192 -20.51 -2.42 -8.20
CA LEU A 192 -19.39 -2.25 -9.11
C LEU A 192 -19.41 -3.36 -10.17
N SER A 193 -19.00 -3.05 -11.38
CA SER A 193 -18.92 -4.05 -12.44
C SER A 193 -17.73 -4.99 -12.21
N PRO A 194 -17.88 -6.32 -12.29
CA PRO A 194 -16.74 -7.23 -12.22
C PRO A 194 -15.68 -6.99 -13.31
N SER A 195 -16.06 -6.36 -14.42
CA SER A 195 -15.15 -6.00 -15.52
C SER A 195 -14.65 -4.56 -15.45
N ALA A 196 -14.84 -3.86 -14.32
CA ALA A 196 -14.39 -2.48 -14.17
C ALA A 196 -12.87 -2.37 -14.41
N PRO A 197 -12.41 -1.31 -15.09
CA PRO A 197 -10.98 -1.06 -15.19
C PRO A 197 -10.41 -0.71 -13.80
N VAL A 198 -9.28 -1.33 -13.47
CA VAL A 198 -8.60 -1.22 -12.18
C VAL A 198 -7.30 -0.47 -12.37
N GLY A 199 -7.06 0.54 -11.53
CA GLY A 199 -5.76 1.19 -11.37
C GLY A 199 -5.16 0.87 -10.00
N LEU A 200 -3.84 0.83 -9.91
CA LEU A 200 -3.09 0.70 -8.67
C LEU A 200 -2.32 1.99 -8.42
N TRP A 201 -2.29 2.47 -7.18
CA TRP A 201 -1.49 3.66 -6.84
C TRP A 201 -1.07 3.63 -5.38
N GLY A 202 0.23 3.78 -5.15
CA GLY A 202 0.83 3.98 -3.84
C GLY A 202 2.13 4.77 -3.93
N TYR A 203 2.61 5.23 -2.78
CA TYR A 203 3.84 5.99 -2.65
C TYR A 203 4.69 5.42 -1.51
N SER A 204 6.03 5.41 -1.63
CA SER A 204 6.95 4.88 -0.62
C SER A 204 6.64 3.41 -0.28
N GLY A 205 6.32 3.04 0.95
CA GLY A 205 5.86 1.69 1.31
C GLY A 205 4.60 1.29 0.55
N GLY A 206 3.66 2.23 0.32
CA GLY A 206 2.52 2.00 -0.58
C GLY A 206 2.94 1.81 -2.04
N GLY A 207 4.03 2.46 -2.46
CA GLY A 207 4.66 2.24 -3.78
C GLY A 207 5.25 0.84 -3.91
N LEU A 208 5.86 0.32 -2.85
CA LEU A 208 6.32 -1.07 -2.75
C LEU A 208 5.16 -2.05 -2.91
N ALA A 209 4.07 -1.84 -2.16
CA ALA A 209 2.89 -2.70 -2.25
C ALA A 209 2.23 -2.66 -3.65
N SER A 210 2.17 -1.47 -4.28
CA SER A 210 1.69 -1.32 -5.65
C SER A 210 2.58 -2.04 -6.67
N ALA A 211 3.90 -2.06 -6.44
CA ALA A 211 4.85 -2.76 -7.29
C ALA A 211 4.65 -4.29 -7.20
N TRP A 212 4.56 -4.85 -5.98
CA TRP A 212 4.23 -6.26 -5.80
C TRP A 212 2.92 -6.64 -6.49
N ALA A 213 1.86 -5.83 -6.33
CA ALA A 213 0.59 -6.08 -7.00
C ALA A 213 0.70 -6.01 -8.53
N ALA A 214 1.49 -5.08 -9.07
CA ALA A 214 1.70 -4.95 -10.50
C ALA A 214 2.51 -6.13 -11.08
N GLU A 215 3.58 -6.57 -10.40
CA GLU A 215 4.38 -7.74 -10.79
C GLU A 215 3.56 -9.03 -10.79
N MET A 216 2.64 -9.17 -9.83
CA MET A 216 1.85 -10.38 -9.63
C MET A 216 0.55 -10.40 -10.45
N SER A 217 0.09 -9.24 -10.95
CA SER A 217 -1.24 -9.11 -11.56
C SER A 217 -1.49 -10.08 -12.71
N GLY A 218 -0.53 -10.28 -13.59
CA GLY A 218 -0.68 -11.15 -14.76
C GLY A 218 -0.73 -12.64 -14.42
N SER A 219 0.01 -13.09 -13.42
CA SER A 219 0.09 -14.49 -13.02
C SER A 219 -0.94 -14.87 -11.98
N TYR A 220 -1.17 -14.02 -10.97
CA TYR A 220 -2.07 -14.30 -9.85
C TYR A 220 -3.51 -13.82 -10.10
N ALA A 221 -3.69 -12.69 -10.77
CA ALA A 221 -4.99 -12.07 -10.96
C ALA A 221 -5.33 -11.73 -12.42
N PRO A 222 -5.23 -12.71 -13.36
CA PRO A 222 -5.55 -12.48 -14.77
C PRO A 222 -7.04 -12.20 -15.01
N ASP A 223 -7.89 -12.45 -14.03
CA ASP A 223 -9.31 -12.15 -14.00
C ASP A 223 -9.61 -10.65 -13.79
N LEU A 224 -8.66 -9.89 -13.25
CA LEU A 224 -8.80 -8.45 -13.04
C LEU A 224 -8.36 -7.66 -14.27
N ASN A 225 -9.15 -6.65 -14.64
CA ASN A 225 -8.81 -5.73 -15.71
C ASN A 225 -7.89 -4.60 -15.20
N VAL A 226 -6.66 -4.94 -14.82
CA VAL A 226 -5.68 -3.94 -14.33
C VAL A 226 -5.12 -3.17 -15.52
N VAL A 227 -5.50 -1.90 -15.64
CA VAL A 227 -5.16 -1.04 -16.80
C VAL A 227 -3.94 -0.16 -16.58
N GLY A 228 -3.42 -0.09 -15.35
CA GLY A 228 -2.21 0.66 -15.04
C GLY A 228 -1.87 0.67 -13.56
N ALA A 229 -0.59 0.82 -13.24
CA ALA A 229 -0.08 0.95 -11.89
C ALA A 229 0.83 2.17 -11.74
N VAL A 230 0.69 2.91 -10.64
CA VAL A 230 1.55 4.05 -10.31
C VAL A 230 2.38 3.69 -9.08
N LEU A 231 3.69 3.71 -9.27
CA LEU A 231 4.72 3.35 -8.31
C LEU A 231 5.47 4.64 -7.93
N GLY A 232 4.96 5.32 -6.89
CA GLY A 232 5.58 6.55 -6.41
C GLY A 232 6.74 6.23 -5.46
N SER A 233 7.96 6.61 -5.79
CA SER A 233 9.18 6.33 -5.00
C SER A 233 9.14 4.95 -4.35
N PRO A 234 8.92 3.86 -5.12
CA PRO A 234 8.80 2.52 -4.56
C PRO A 234 10.11 2.11 -3.90
N VAL A 235 10.05 1.29 -2.84
CA VAL A 235 11.25 0.79 -2.20
C VAL A 235 11.78 -0.42 -3.01
N GLY A 236 12.53 -0.16 -4.07
CA GLY A 236 13.00 -1.19 -5.01
C GLY A 236 13.98 -2.19 -4.40
N ASP A 237 14.84 -1.72 -3.49
CA ASP A 237 15.82 -2.53 -2.76
C ASP A 237 15.79 -2.16 -1.26
N LEU A 238 15.09 -2.98 -0.48
CA LEU A 238 14.99 -2.78 0.98
C LEU A 238 16.33 -2.96 1.69
N GLY A 239 17.18 -3.88 1.22
CA GLY A 239 18.50 -4.13 1.80
C GLY A 239 19.45 -2.94 1.62
N HIS A 240 19.44 -2.31 0.44
CA HIS A 240 20.19 -1.07 0.20
C HIS A 240 19.59 0.10 0.99
N THR A 241 18.26 0.24 1.00
CA THR A 241 17.55 1.26 1.79
C THR A 241 17.84 1.12 3.28
N PHE A 242 17.90 -0.09 3.82
CA PHE A 242 18.30 -0.36 5.19
C PHE A 242 19.67 0.27 5.52
N ARG A 243 20.69 -0.07 4.73
CA ARG A 243 22.05 0.47 4.94
C ARG A 243 22.11 1.99 4.81
N ARG A 244 21.36 2.53 3.85
CA ARG A 244 21.28 3.98 3.59
C ARG A 244 20.68 4.76 4.76
N LEU A 245 19.68 4.21 5.45
CA LEU A 245 18.93 4.90 6.50
C LEU A 245 19.44 4.62 7.91
N ASN A 246 20.17 3.54 8.14
CA ASN A 246 20.74 3.23 9.44
C ASN A 246 21.66 4.35 9.95
N GLY A 247 21.56 4.75 11.21
CA GLY A 247 22.33 5.85 11.81
C GLY A 247 21.84 7.26 11.41
N THR A 248 20.84 7.41 10.55
CA THR A 248 20.29 8.70 10.11
C THR A 248 19.09 9.15 10.95
N VAL A 249 18.52 10.32 10.59
CA VAL A 249 17.28 10.80 11.19
C VAL A 249 16.08 9.89 10.90
N MET A 250 16.19 9.01 9.92
CA MET A 250 15.13 8.08 9.47
C MET A 250 15.39 6.62 9.88
N SER A 251 16.30 6.37 10.80
CA SER A 251 16.66 5.00 11.27
C SER A 251 15.45 4.20 11.81
N GLY A 252 14.36 4.89 12.17
CA GLY A 252 13.12 4.22 12.60
C GLY A 252 12.47 3.38 11.51
N LEU A 253 12.59 3.78 10.23
CA LEU A 253 12.01 3.03 9.12
C LEU A 253 12.63 1.64 8.97
N PRO A 254 13.96 1.51 8.77
CA PRO A 254 14.57 0.17 8.69
C PRO A 254 14.41 -0.64 9.98
N ALA A 255 14.31 0.00 11.15
CA ALA A 255 14.08 -0.70 12.40
C ALA A 255 12.69 -1.36 12.46
N LEU A 256 11.65 -0.69 11.94
CA LEU A 256 10.31 -1.27 11.81
C LEU A 256 10.28 -2.43 10.81
N VAL A 257 11.01 -2.32 9.69
CA VAL A 257 11.15 -3.44 8.73
C VAL A 257 11.80 -4.65 9.41
N VAL A 258 12.89 -4.45 10.17
CA VAL A 258 13.54 -5.55 10.91
C VAL A 258 12.58 -6.19 11.91
N ALA A 259 11.78 -5.39 12.64
CA ALA A 259 10.80 -5.91 13.58
C ALA A 259 9.76 -6.80 12.87
N ALA A 260 9.23 -6.37 11.73
CA ALA A 260 8.27 -7.15 10.94
C ALA A 260 8.91 -8.42 10.35
N LEU A 261 10.08 -8.29 9.70
CA LEU A 261 10.75 -9.42 9.05
C LEU A 261 11.24 -10.48 10.06
N ALA A 262 11.55 -10.09 11.30
CA ALA A 262 11.91 -11.04 12.36
C ALA A 262 10.74 -11.99 12.70
N ASP A 263 9.50 -11.55 12.56
CA ASP A 263 8.31 -12.38 12.77
C ASP A 263 8.07 -13.35 11.60
N ILE A 264 8.54 -13.00 10.41
CA ILE A 264 8.32 -13.76 9.17
C ILE A 264 9.42 -14.80 8.93
N TYR A 265 10.69 -14.41 9.18
CA TYR A 265 11.87 -15.23 8.89
C TYR A 265 12.46 -15.80 10.19
N PRO A 266 12.22 -17.09 10.53
CA PRO A 266 12.74 -17.70 11.75
C PRO A 266 14.27 -17.64 11.86
N GLU A 267 14.98 -17.71 10.73
CA GLU A 267 16.43 -17.64 10.67
C GLU A 267 16.93 -16.24 11.03
N LEU A 268 16.26 -15.19 10.54
CA LEU A 268 16.56 -13.79 10.90
C LEU A 268 16.29 -13.58 12.40
N ASN A 269 15.15 -14.06 12.90
CA ASN A 269 14.84 -13.98 14.34
C ASN A 269 15.90 -14.69 15.18
N LYS A 270 16.35 -15.88 14.79
CA LYS A 270 17.42 -16.60 15.48
C LYS A 270 18.70 -15.77 15.58
N ILE A 271 19.14 -15.15 14.48
CA ILE A 271 20.31 -14.27 14.44
C ILE A 271 20.11 -13.08 15.39
N ILE A 272 18.93 -12.46 15.40
CA ILE A 272 18.59 -11.36 16.31
C ILE A 272 18.63 -11.84 17.77
N GLN A 273 18.08 -13.01 18.07
CA GLN A 273 18.11 -13.55 19.43
C GLN A 273 19.54 -13.92 19.88
N GLU A 274 20.41 -14.27 18.96
CA GLU A 274 21.82 -14.63 19.25
C GLU A 274 22.66 -13.37 19.47
N HIS A 275 22.54 -12.36 18.62
CA HIS A 275 23.47 -11.23 18.54
C HIS A 275 22.93 -9.89 19.03
N ALA A 276 21.61 -9.71 19.18
CA ALA A 276 21.09 -8.45 19.69
C ALA A 276 21.31 -8.34 21.21
N THR A 277 21.74 -7.14 21.63
CA THR A 277 21.85 -6.79 23.04
C THR A 277 20.47 -6.84 23.72
N PRO A 278 20.38 -6.92 25.07
CA PRO A 278 19.11 -6.84 25.77
C PRO A 278 18.30 -5.56 25.41
N GLU A 279 18.98 -4.44 25.24
CA GLU A 279 18.39 -3.16 24.84
C GLU A 279 17.87 -3.23 23.41
N GLY A 280 18.59 -3.87 22.50
CA GLY A 280 18.17 -4.08 21.11
C GLY A 280 16.90 -4.95 21.03
N LYS A 281 16.83 -6.04 21.80
CA LYS A 281 15.64 -6.92 21.88
C LYS A 281 14.42 -6.19 22.44
N ASP A 282 14.59 -5.44 23.53
CA ASP A 282 13.52 -4.63 24.13
C ASP A 282 13.03 -3.56 23.16
N LEU A 283 13.93 -2.93 22.42
CA LEU A 283 13.55 -1.94 21.39
C LEU A 283 12.75 -2.57 20.25
N LEU A 284 13.18 -3.69 19.69
CA LEU A 284 12.43 -4.39 18.63
C LEU A 284 11.02 -4.75 19.10
N GLN A 285 10.88 -5.27 20.33
CA GLN A 285 9.58 -5.57 20.91
C GLN A 285 8.70 -4.31 21.04
N ARG A 286 9.26 -3.17 21.39
CA ARG A 286 8.50 -1.89 21.48
C ARG A 286 8.10 -1.37 20.10
N LEU A 287 8.90 -1.58 19.06
CA LEU A 287 8.62 -1.14 17.71
C LEU A 287 7.30 -1.72 17.18
N HIS A 288 6.91 -2.94 17.57
CA HIS A 288 5.61 -3.54 17.23
C HIS A 288 4.41 -2.70 17.63
N ASN A 289 4.55 -1.81 18.60
CA ASN A 289 3.49 -0.94 19.10
C ASN A 289 3.65 0.52 18.70
N MET A 290 4.69 0.87 17.93
CA MET A 290 4.94 2.25 17.51
C MET A 290 4.34 2.54 16.14
N THR A 291 3.76 3.73 16.00
CA THR A 291 3.45 4.26 14.66
C THR A 291 4.73 4.65 13.95
N THR A 292 4.67 4.82 12.65
CA THR A 292 5.80 5.25 11.81
C THR A 292 6.49 6.49 12.38
N ALA A 293 5.71 7.53 12.72
CA ALA A 293 6.28 8.76 13.29
C ALA A 293 6.90 8.54 14.68
N GLU A 294 6.28 7.73 15.54
CA GLU A 294 6.82 7.39 16.86
C GLU A 294 8.17 6.67 16.73
N ALA A 295 8.28 5.69 15.82
CA ALA A 295 9.52 4.97 15.55
C ALA A 295 10.62 5.89 14.99
N VAL A 296 10.29 6.73 14.01
CA VAL A 296 11.24 7.71 13.45
C VAL A 296 11.78 8.63 14.56
N ILE A 297 10.91 9.20 15.39
CA ILE A 297 11.34 10.07 16.50
C ILE A 297 12.20 9.31 17.50
N ARG A 298 11.81 8.09 17.86
CA ARG A 298 12.51 7.26 18.86
C ARG A 298 13.91 6.85 18.42
N MET A 299 14.07 6.61 17.10
CA MET A 299 15.28 6.08 16.49
C MET A 299 16.17 7.14 15.83
N VAL A 300 15.85 8.44 15.96
CA VAL A 300 16.66 9.50 15.36
C VAL A 300 18.15 9.28 15.64
N LYS A 301 18.94 9.13 14.56
CA LYS A 301 20.40 8.94 14.57
C LYS A 301 20.90 7.75 15.40
N LYS A 302 20.03 6.77 15.69
CA LYS A 302 20.46 5.51 16.31
C LYS A 302 21.02 4.60 15.24
N ASP A 303 22.19 4.03 15.52
CA ASP A 303 22.80 3.00 14.68
C ASP A 303 22.42 1.63 15.24
N MET A 304 22.01 0.71 14.38
CA MET A 304 21.70 -0.65 14.79
C MET A 304 22.96 -1.45 15.15
N ASP A 305 24.14 -1.00 14.69
CA ASP A 305 25.42 -1.59 15.12
C ASP A 305 25.58 -1.52 16.65
N ASP A 306 25.15 -0.41 17.28
CA ASP A 306 25.18 -0.22 18.74
C ASP A 306 24.25 -1.18 19.50
N MET A 307 23.38 -1.91 18.80
CA MET A 307 22.38 -2.83 19.37
C MET A 307 22.77 -4.30 19.21
N LEU A 308 23.96 -4.55 18.70
CA LEU A 308 24.49 -5.90 18.46
C LEU A 308 25.78 -6.13 19.27
N ASP A 309 26.10 -7.40 19.59
CA ASP A 309 27.36 -7.81 20.21
C ASP A 309 28.46 -8.16 19.19
N VAL A 310 28.09 -8.13 17.90
CA VAL A 310 28.99 -8.29 16.74
C VAL A 310 28.76 -7.14 15.74
N PRO A 311 29.74 -6.83 14.87
CA PRO A 311 29.55 -5.80 13.84
C PRO A 311 28.32 -6.06 12.97
N LEU A 312 27.50 -5.04 12.73
CA LEU A 312 26.29 -5.11 11.89
C LEU A 312 26.60 -5.71 10.52
N GLU A 313 27.72 -5.30 9.88
CA GLU A 313 28.10 -5.83 8.57
C GLU A 313 28.41 -7.34 8.59
N GLN A 314 28.84 -7.90 9.72
CA GLN A 314 28.96 -9.34 9.87
C GLN A 314 27.59 -10.03 9.80
N VAL A 315 26.58 -9.48 10.47
CA VAL A 315 25.19 -9.97 10.43
C VAL A 315 24.62 -9.84 9.01
N LEU A 316 24.74 -8.66 8.40
CA LEU A 316 24.21 -8.39 7.05
C LEU A 316 24.87 -9.25 5.94
N ASN A 317 26.04 -9.79 6.21
CA ASN A 317 26.76 -10.66 5.27
C ASN A 317 26.50 -12.17 5.48
N THR A 318 25.69 -12.55 6.46
CA THR A 318 25.27 -13.96 6.63
C THR A 318 24.44 -14.43 5.43
N PRO A 319 24.50 -15.72 5.06
CA PRO A 319 23.67 -16.26 3.99
C PRO A 319 22.18 -16.07 4.22
N GLU A 320 21.73 -16.19 5.46
CA GLU A 320 20.34 -16.06 5.88
C GLU A 320 19.80 -14.64 5.64
N VAL A 321 20.57 -13.62 6.05
CA VAL A 321 20.15 -12.21 5.85
C VAL A 321 20.23 -11.82 4.37
N LYS A 322 21.22 -12.32 3.63
CA LYS A 322 21.29 -12.13 2.18
C LYS A 322 20.08 -12.74 1.47
N HIS A 323 19.67 -13.95 1.89
CA HIS A 323 18.46 -14.59 1.36
C HIS A 323 17.23 -13.72 1.61
N VAL A 324 17.06 -13.16 2.81
CA VAL A 324 15.97 -12.22 3.10
C VAL A 324 16.01 -11.00 2.16
N PHE A 325 17.18 -10.38 1.97
CA PHE A 325 17.32 -9.23 1.07
C PHE A 325 16.99 -9.55 -0.38
N ASP A 326 17.39 -10.73 -0.86
CA ASP A 326 17.09 -11.18 -2.21
C ASP A 326 15.59 -11.46 -2.40
N ASP A 327 14.93 -12.00 -1.37
CA ASP A 327 13.51 -12.37 -1.41
C ASP A 327 12.58 -11.14 -1.39
N ILE A 328 12.97 -10.09 -0.65
CA ILE A 328 12.18 -8.86 -0.51
C ILE A 328 12.48 -7.79 -1.58
N LYS A 329 13.40 -8.06 -2.52
CA LYS A 329 13.77 -7.14 -3.60
C LYS A 329 12.76 -7.19 -4.74
N LEU A 330 12.33 -6.03 -5.24
CA LEU A 330 11.49 -5.92 -6.44
C LEU A 330 12.26 -6.26 -7.73
N GLY A 331 11.52 -6.58 -8.79
CA GLY A 331 12.08 -6.84 -10.12
C GLY A 331 12.24 -8.32 -10.45
N ALA A 332 11.81 -9.22 -9.56
CA ALA A 332 11.80 -10.66 -9.83
C ALA A 332 10.76 -11.07 -10.88
N ALA A 333 9.69 -10.29 -11.03
CA ALA A 333 8.68 -10.45 -12.06
C ALA A 333 8.45 -9.13 -12.82
N VAL A 334 7.85 -9.23 -13.99
CA VAL A 334 7.60 -8.08 -14.88
C VAL A 334 6.12 -7.68 -14.79
N PRO A 335 5.80 -6.41 -14.48
CA PRO A 335 4.42 -5.94 -14.50
C PRO A 335 3.73 -6.17 -15.84
N THR A 336 2.55 -6.76 -15.81
CA THR A 336 1.70 -6.91 -17.01
C THR A 336 1.00 -5.61 -17.39
N PRO A 337 0.44 -4.81 -16.43
CA PRO A 337 -0.13 -3.52 -16.76
C PRO A 337 0.97 -2.48 -17.00
N PRO A 338 0.69 -1.45 -17.81
CA PRO A 338 1.55 -0.28 -17.90
C PRO A 338 1.85 0.32 -16.53
N VAL A 339 3.09 0.77 -16.31
CA VAL A 339 3.50 1.40 -15.06
C VAL A 339 3.94 2.85 -15.25
N LEU A 340 3.54 3.70 -14.30
CA LEU A 340 4.12 5.03 -14.10
C LEU A 340 4.99 4.99 -12.85
N ILE A 341 6.29 5.20 -13.01
CA ILE A 341 7.23 5.34 -11.89
C ILE A 341 7.54 6.83 -11.70
N VAL A 342 7.45 7.32 -10.47
CA VAL A 342 7.77 8.70 -10.12
C VAL A 342 8.80 8.70 -9.00
N GLN A 343 9.98 9.34 -9.22
CA GLN A 343 11.10 9.31 -8.28
C GLN A 343 11.78 10.68 -8.19
N ALA A 344 12.10 11.13 -6.98
CA ALA A 344 12.94 12.30 -6.78
C ALA A 344 14.42 11.94 -7.03
N VAL A 345 15.14 12.79 -7.78
CA VAL A 345 16.58 12.58 -8.00
C VAL A 345 17.37 12.74 -6.70
N TYR A 346 16.91 13.65 -5.85
CA TYR A 346 17.53 13.95 -4.55
C TYR A 346 16.73 13.35 -3.38
N ASP A 347 16.15 12.18 -3.61
CA ASP A 347 15.44 11.45 -2.57
C ASP A 347 16.40 11.04 -1.45
N GLN A 348 16.10 11.48 -0.22
CA GLN A 348 16.92 11.19 0.94
C GLN A 348 16.63 9.80 1.54
N LEU A 349 15.52 9.16 1.18
CA LEU A 349 15.15 7.83 1.67
C LEU A 349 15.51 6.75 0.67
N ILE A 350 14.96 6.86 -0.54
CA ILE A 350 15.08 5.84 -1.59
C ILE A 350 16.12 6.29 -2.62
N SER A 351 17.07 5.42 -2.93
CA SER A 351 18.09 5.71 -3.94
C SER A 351 17.46 5.80 -5.33
N VAL A 352 17.73 6.90 -6.05
CA VAL A 352 17.29 7.02 -7.44
C VAL A 352 17.93 5.94 -8.33
N GLY A 353 19.14 5.46 -7.97
CA GLY A 353 19.82 4.39 -8.68
C GLY A 353 19.07 3.08 -8.63
N ASP A 354 18.50 2.72 -7.47
CA ASP A 354 17.73 1.49 -7.29
C ASP A 354 16.45 1.53 -8.15
N ILE A 355 15.85 2.72 -8.28
CA ILE A 355 14.64 2.90 -9.09
C ILE A 355 14.97 2.99 -10.58
N ASP A 356 16.13 3.52 -10.94
CA ASP A 356 16.66 3.45 -12.31
C ASP A 356 16.83 1.98 -12.74
N GLU A 357 17.45 1.15 -11.90
CA GLU A 357 17.65 -0.29 -12.14
C GLU A 357 16.30 -1.03 -12.26
N LEU A 358 15.37 -0.75 -11.37
CA LEU A 358 14.03 -1.35 -11.39
C LEU A 358 13.27 -1.00 -12.68
N ALA A 359 13.29 0.28 -13.08
CA ALA A 359 12.66 0.74 -14.31
C ALA A 359 13.26 0.11 -15.56
N ASP A 360 14.59 -0.05 -15.58
CA ASP A 360 15.31 -0.71 -16.66
C ASP A 360 15.01 -2.22 -16.71
N THR A 361 14.91 -2.88 -15.53
CA THR A 361 14.53 -4.29 -15.41
C THR A 361 13.12 -4.53 -15.96
N TYR A 362 12.15 -3.72 -15.57
CA TYR A 362 10.77 -3.84 -16.06
C TYR A 362 10.70 -3.61 -17.58
N SER A 363 11.36 -2.57 -18.08
CA SER A 363 11.38 -2.26 -19.52
C SER A 363 12.07 -3.35 -20.34
N ALA A 364 13.20 -3.86 -19.86
CA ALA A 364 13.92 -4.96 -20.51
C ALA A 364 13.09 -6.26 -20.53
N GLY A 365 12.25 -6.47 -19.51
CA GLY A 365 11.29 -7.57 -19.41
C GLY A 365 10.06 -7.40 -20.31
N GLY A 366 9.89 -6.25 -20.97
CA GLY A 366 8.78 -5.98 -21.90
C GLY A 366 7.60 -5.23 -21.30
N ALA A 367 7.69 -4.71 -20.07
CA ALA A 367 6.67 -3.85 -19.52
C ALA A 367 6.63 -2.46 -20.19
N ASP A 368 5.44 -1.88 -20.30
CA ASP A 368 5.28 -0.49 -20.70
C ASP A 368 5.58 0.44 -19.52
N VAL A 369 6.70 1.15 -19.54
CA VAL A 369 7.20 1.97 -18.44
C VAL A 369 7.18 3.45 -18.79
N THR A 370 6.46 4.24 -18.00
CA THR A 370 6.61 5.70 -17.98
C THR A 370 7.39 6.06 -16.71
N TYR A 371 8.59 6.62 -16.83
CA TYR A 371 9.42 6.96 -15.68
C TYR A 371 9.73 8.45 -15.62
N HIS A 372 9.24 9.10 -14.57
CA HIS A 372 9.49 10.51 -14.30
C HIS A 372 10.45 10.68 -13.12
N ARG A 373 11.61 11.31 -13.38
CA ARG A 373 12.61 11.70 -12.38
C ARG A 373 12.48 13.18 -12.08
N ASP A 374 12.00 13.53 -10.89
CA ASP A 374 11.89 14.93 -10.47
C ASP A 374 13.21 15.46 -9.97
N MET A 375 13.59 16.67 -10.41
CA MET A 375 14.90 17.27 -10.13
C MET A 375 14.94 18.19 -8.91
N PHE A 376 13.81 18.61 -8.37
CA PHE A 376 13.77 19.66 -7.33
C PHE A 376 13.13 19.24 -6.03
N SER A 377 12.23 18.25 -6.06
CA SER A 377 11.61 17.76 -4.83
C SER A 377 12.45 16.68 -4.15
N GLU A 378 12.16 16.47 -2.91
CA GLU A 378 12.63 15.37 -2.10
C GLU A 378 11.50 14.36 -1.87
N HIS A 379 11.75 13.27 -1.15
CA HIS A 379 10.84 12.16 -0.97
C HIS A 379 9.42 12.57 -0.58
N LEU A 380 9.29 13.35 0.50
CA LEU A 380 7.97 13.66 1.07
C LEU A 380 7.20 14.68 0.22
N LEU A 381 7.90 15.67 -0.34
CA LEU A 381 7.27 16.72 -1.14
C LEU A 381 6.83 16.21 -2.52
N LEU A 382 7.55 15.26 -3.11
CA LEU A 382 7.21 14.73 -4.43
C LEU A 382 5.85 14.02 -4.41
N HIS A 383 5.48 13.37 -3.31
CA HIS A 383 4.20 12.67 -3.20
C HIS A 383 2.99 13.56 -3.59
N PRO A 384 2.69 14.66 -2.89
CA PRO A 384 1.59 15.54 -3.30
C PRO A 384 1.85 16.27 -4.61
N LEU A 385 3.11 16.63 -4.94
CA LEU A 385 3.41 17.33 -6.18
C LEU A 385 3.21 16.48 -7.43
N SER A 386 3.44 15.19 -7.35
CA SER A 386 3.23 14.27 -8.47
C SER A 386 1.76 13.87 -8.65
N ALA A 387 0.91 14.09 -7.66
CA ALA A 387 -0.48 13.64 -7.68
C ALA A 387 -1.29 14.15 -8.89
N PRO A 388 -1.17 15.41 -9.36
CA PRO A 388 -1.86 15.84 -10.58
C PRO A 388 -1.47 15.03 -11.82
N MET A 389 -0.18 14.75 -11.98
CA MET A 389 0.34 13.92 -13.09
C MET A 389 -0.18 12.49 -12.97
N THR A 390 -0.13 11.92 -11.78
CA THR A 390 -0.61 10.57 -11.48
C THR A 390 -2.10 10.41 -11.81
N LEU A 391 -2.95 11.31 -11.31
CA LEU A 391 -4.39 11.30 -11.57
C LEU A 391 -4.69 11.40 -13.07
N ARG A 392 -3.98 12.27 -13.79
CA ARG A 392 -4.12 12.40 -15.23
C ARG A 392 -3.70 11.13 -15.97
N TRP A 393 -2.55 10.56 -15.60
CA TRP A 393 -2.06 9.33 -16.22
C TRP A 393 -3.03 8.17 -16.02
N LEU A 394 -3.55 7.99 -14.79
CA LEU A 394 -4.58 6.99 -14.49
C LEU A 394 -5.87 7.25 -15.26
N THR A 395 -6.31 8.51 -15.36
CA THR A 395 -7.48 8.88 -16.19
C THR A 395 -7.30 8.43 -17.65
N ASP A 396 -6.09 8.62 -18.20
CA ASP A 396 -5.79 8.17 -19.57
C ASP A 396 -5.81 6.64 -19.67
N ARG A 397 -5.34 5.90 -18.66
CA ARG A 397 -5.43 4.43 -18.63
C ARG A 397 -6.88 3.97 -18.52
N PHE A 398 -7.68 4.55 -17.64
CA PHE A 398 -9.11 4.23 -17.50
C PHE A 398 -9.91 4.52 -18.77
N ASN A 399 -9.49 5.49 -19.55
CA ASN A 399 -10.09 5.82 -20.84
C ASN A 399 -9.52 5.00 -22.02
N GLY A 400 -8.65 4.02 -21.77
CA GLY A 400 -8.08 3.16 -22.79
C GLY A 400 -7.12 3.86 -23.76
N LYS A 401 -6.55 5.02 -23.39
CA LYS A 401 -5.57 5.69 -24.25
C LYS A 401 -4.27 4.87 -24.31
N PRO A 402 -3.76 4.54 -25.49
CA PRO A 402 -2.52 3.83 -25.62
C PRO A 402 -1.32 4.66 -25.13
N LEU A 403 -0.25 4.02 -24.70
CA LEU A 403 1.06 4.67 -24.55
C LEU A 403 1.70 4.87 -25.93
N SER A 404 2.49 5.93 -26.05
CA SER A 404 3.18 6.24 -27.32
C SER A 404 4.42 5.37 -27.55
N GLU A 405 5.05 4.92 -26.48
CA GLU A 405 6.30 4.17 -26.50
C GLU A 405 6.32 3.21 -25.30
N HIS A 406 7.04 2.08 -25.42
CA HIS A 406 7.23 1.12 -24.32
C HIS A 406 8.06 1.67 -23.16
N MET A 407 9.00 2.58 -23.42
CA MET A 407 9.78 3.25 -22.39
C MET A 407 9.79 4.74 -22.62
N ILE A 408 9.17 5.47 -21.69
CA ILE A 408 9.19 6.94 -21.66
C ILE A 408 9.92 7.36 -20.39
N ARG A 409 11.14 7.93 -20.56
CA ARG A 409 11.93 8.42 -19.44
C ARG A 409 12.05 9.94 -19.50
N THR A 410 11.60 10.62 -18.44
CA THR A 410 11.71 12.07 -18.32
C THR A 410 12.52 12.44 -17.09
N LYS A 411 13.31 13.50 -17.20
CA LYS A 411 14.03 14.11 -16.08
C LYS A 411 13.72 15.60 -16.10
N TRP A 412 12.74 16.01 -15.29
CA TRP A 412 12.22 17.36 -15.33
C TRP A 412 11.71 17.78 -13.94
N PRO A 413 11.90 19.04 -13.54
CA PRO A 413 11.29 19.54 -12.30
C PRO A 413 9.76 19.59 -12.43
N THR A 414 9.05 18.80 -11.64
CA THR A 414 7.57 18.79 -11.61
C THR A 414 7.01 20.19 -11.36
N LEU A 415 7.67 20.98 -10.53
CA LEU A 415 7.32 22.38 -10.25
C LEU A 415 7.41 23.33 -11.45
N LEU A 416 8.15 22.99 -12.50
CA LEU A 416 8.20 23.83 -13.72
C LEU A 416 7.13 23.46 -14.75
N ASN A 417 6.34 22.41 -14.51
CA ASN A 417 5.24 22.07 -15.39
C ASN A 417 3.99 22.92 -15.03
N PRO A 418 3.49 23.79 -15.94
CA PRO A 418 2.30 24.60 -15.68
C PRO A 418 1.07 23.80 -15.27
N MET A 419 0.91 22.57 -15.78
CA MET A 419 -0.21 21.70 -15.43
C MET A 419 -0.17 21.24 -13.97
N THR A 420 1.02 21.22 -13.35
CA THR A 420 1.14 20.95 -11.91
C THR A 420 0.37 21.98 -11.09
N TYR A 421 0.47 23.27 -11.43
CA TYR A 421 -0.23 24.34 -10.70
C TYR A 421 -1.76 24.25 -10.86
N VAL A 422 -2.24 23.92 -12.05
CA VAL A 422 -3.67 23.70 -12.30
C VAL A 422 -4.19 22.54 -11.45
N GLY A 423 -3.47 21.43 -11.46
CA GLY A 423 -3.82 20.27 -10.65
C GLY A 423 -3.70 20.53 -9.15
N MET A 424 -2.63 21.20 -8.70
CA MET A 424 -2.44 21.58 -7.29
C MET A 424 -3.54 22.53 -6.80
N ALA A 425 -3.96 23.50 -7.62
CA ALA A 425 -5.07 24.39 -7.25
C ALA A 425 -6.39 23.59 -7.06
N ARG A 426 -6.61 22.55 -7.86
CA ARG A 426 -7.74 21.65 -7.70
C ARG A 426 -7.59 20.79 -6.43
N LEU A 427 -6.43 20.18 -6.21
CA LEU A 427 -6.16 19.41 -4.98
C LEU A 427 -6.35 20.28 -3.72
N ALA A 428 -5.91 21.54 -3.75
CA ALA A 428 -6.13 22.48 -2.66
C ALA A 428 -7.63 22.73 -2.38
N LYS A 429 -8.47 22.83 -3.43
CA LYS A 429 -9.93 22.96 -3.27
C LYS A 429 -10.53 21.69 -2.63
N ILE A 430 -10.08 20.50 -3.04
CA ILE A 430 -10.52 19.22 -2.47
C ILE A 430 -10.08 19.15 -1.02
N ALA A 431 -8.81 19.46 -0.72
CA ALA A 431 -8.28 19.50 0.63
C ALA A 431 -9.08 20.45 1.53
N LEU A 432 -9.44 21.64 1.03
CA LEU A 432 -10.29 22.57 1.77
C LEU A 432 -11.68 21.98 2.08
N LYS A 433 -12.29 21.23 1.16
CA LYS A 433 -13.55 20.52 1.42
C LYS A 433 -13.36 19.46 2.51
N VAL A 434 -12.29 18.66 2.42
CA VAL A 434 -11.96 17.63 3.42
C VAL A 434 -11.74 18.23 4.80
N VAL A 435 -10.88 19.23 4.96
CA VAL A 435 -10.57 19.84 6.26
C VAL A 435 -11.73 20.66 6.85
N THR A 436 -12.74 20.97 6.05
CA THR A 436 -13.99 21.63 6.51
C THR A 436 -15.18 20.67 6.61
N GLY A 437 -14.98 19.36 6.37
CA GLY A 437 -16.06 18.35 6.44
C GLY A 437 -17.17 18.54 5.41
N ARG A 438 -16.86 19.20 4.28
CA ARG A 438 -17.81 19.40 3.17
C ARG A 438 -17.80 18.20 2.23
N THR A 439 -18.89 18.02 1.51
CA THR A 439 -19.00 16.97 0.48
C THR A 439 -17.95 17.16 -0.62
N VAL A 440 -17.21 16.09 -0.91
CA VAL A 440 -16.32 16.02 -2.06
C VAL A 440 -17.17 15.60 -3.26
N GLU A 441 -17.55 16.57 -4.08
CA GLU A 441 -18.31 16.35 -5.31
C GLU A 441 -17.38 15.91 -6.43
N ARG A 442 -17.96 15.24 -7.43
CA ARG A 442 -17.24 14.87 -8.64
C ARG A 442 -16.73 16.13 -9.34
N SER A 443 -15.44 16.16 -9.60
CA SER A 443 -14.75 17.28 -10.27
C SER A 443 -13.54 16.73 -11.02
N PRO A 444 -13.73 16.03 -12.15
CA PRO A 444 -12.65 15.42 -12.90
C PRO A 444 -11.64 16.44 -13.42
N LEU A 445 -10.37 16.00 -13.62
CA LEU A 445 -9.29 16.80 -14.20
C LEU A 445 -9.53 17.11 -15.68
#